data_3b94bb7b2ab00c96e2429e73a014e7a5
#
_entry.id   3b94bb7b2ab00c96e2429e73a014e7a5
#
_cell.length_a   1.000
_cell.length_b   1.000
_cell.length_c   1.000
_cell.angle_alpha   90.00
_cell.angle_beta   90.00
_cell.angle_gamma   90.00
#
_symmetry.space_group_name_H-M   'P 1'
#
loop_
_entity.id
_entity.type
_entity.pdbx_description
1 polymer ?
#
loop_
_entity_poly.entity_id
_entity_poly.type
_entity_poly.pdbx_seq_one_letter_code
_entity_poly.pdbx_strand_id
1 'polypeptide(L)'
;MLSNSMQRCCQLLAAAILASGLYACGGSGGGSASTASVKGDTVHGKELYATCEGCHKLAENSVGPMHCGLFGRPAGTVPGFEYSEAMKASGIVWDAQKLDEFLVSPIAYVNGTKMGFAGFESATDRADVIAYLQHANKDPALCPAK
;
A
#
# COMPACT_ATOMS: atom_id res chain seq x y z
N MET A 1 -49.07 31.62 -30.00
CA MET A 1 -48.79 33.05 -29.93
C MET A 1 -47.29 33.13 -29.81
N LEU A 2 -46.64 33.35 -30.94
CA LEU A 2 -46.07 34.60 -31.42
C LEU A 2 -44.90 35.04 -30.53
N SER A 3 -43.66 35.23 -30.87
CA SER A 3 -43.09 35.82 -32.09
C SER A 3 -41.58 35.78 -31.88
N ASN A 4 -40.75 35.23 -32.65
CA ASN A 4 -40.19 35.79 -33.88
C ASN A 4 -39.48 37.12 -33.70
N SER A 5 -38.34 37.17 -34.18
CA SER A 5 -37.58 38.30 -34.73
C SER A 5 -36.29 38.60 -33.97
N MET A 6 -35.23 38.74 -34.51
CA MET A 6 -34.65 39.06 -35.83
C MET A 6 -33.14 39.06 -35.60
N GLN A 7 -32.36 38.25 -36.19
CA GLN A 7 -31.82 38.39 -37.54
C GLN A 7 -31.10 39.72 -37.83
N ARG A 8 -29.85 39.54 -38.16
CA ARG A 8 -29.01 40.37 -39.05
C ARG A 8 -28.10 41.44 -38.46
N CYS A 9 -26.96 41.27 -38.82
CA CYS A 9 -26.00 42.12 -39.57
C CYS A 9 -24.65 42.10 -38.88
N CYS A 10 -23.59 42.01 -39.45
CA CYS A 10 -22.83 42.16 -40.68
C CYS A 10 -21.44 41.66 -40.37
N GLN A 11 -20.90 40.79 -41.06
CA GLN A 11 -19.95 40.88 -42.19
C GLN A 11 -18.86 41.95 -42.10
N LEU A 12 -17.65 41.47 -42.33
CA LEU A 12 -16.44 42.01 -42.95
C LEU A 12 -15.35 42.48 -41.97
N LEU A 13 -14.21 41.95 -42.00
CA LEU A 13 -13.00 42.01 -42.77
C LEU A 13 -11.84 41.43 -41.95
N ALA A 14 -11.27 40.40 -42.43
CA ALA A 14 -9.91 40.21 -42.87
C ALA A 14 -8.79 40.85 -42.06
N ALA A 15 -7.92 40.00 -41.53
CA ALA A 15 -6.50 39.97 -41.88
C ALA A 15 -5.75 38.94 -41.05
N ALA A 16 -4.97 38.18 -41.74
CA ALA A 16 -4.05 37.15 -41.28
C ALA A 16 -3.01 37.63 -40.27
N ILE A 17 -2.68 36.79 -39.29
CA ILE A 17 -1.28 36.63 -38.85
C ILE A 17 -1.12 35.17 -38.39
N LEU A 18 -0.23 34.49 -39.10
CA LEU A 18 0.38 33.21 -38.72
C LEU A 18 1.19 33.36 -37.46
N ALA A 19 0.92 32.55 -36.46
CA ALA A 19 1.92 32.21 -35.45
C ALA A 19 1.66 30.80 -34.93
N SER A 20 2.55 29.93 -35.30
CA SER A 20 2.72 28.56 -34.88
C SER A 20 2.83 28.48 -33.37
N GLY A 21 1.97 27.69 -32.75
CA GLY A 21 2.07 27.34 -31.33
C GLY A 21 1.55 25.93 -31.12
N LEU A 22 2.40 24.96 -31.41
CA LEU A 22 2.19 23.57 -31.03
C LEU A 22 2.29 23.47 -29.48
N TYR A 23 1.16 23.51 -28.82
CA TYR A 23 1.10 23.02 -27.42
C TYR A 23 0.55 21.60 -27.46
N ALA A 24 1.48 20.66 -27.59
CA ALA A 24 1.26 19.28 -27.29
C ALA A 24 1.30 19.10 -25.75
N CYS A 25 0.17 19.23 -25.08
CA CYS A 25 -0.01 18.74 -23.73
C CYS A 25 -0.55 17.32 -23.78
N GLY A 26 0.30 16.40 -24.12
CA GLY A 26 0.10 14.97 -23.90
C GLY A 26 0.58 14.60 -22.49
N GLY A 27 -0.18 14.93 -21.47
CA GLY A 27 0.06 14.48 -20.11
C GLY A 27 -0.73 13.21 -19.84
N SER A 28 -0.32 12.07 -20.39
CA SER A 28 -0.79 10.76 -19.90
C SER A 28 -0.12 10.51 -18.54
N GLY A 29 -0.78 10.93 -17.49
CA GLY A 29 -0.45 10.56 -16.13
C GLY A 29 -0.75 9.07 -15.90
N GLY A 30 0.07 8.19 -16.44
CA GLY A 30 0.13 6.81 -15.98
C GLY A 30 0.64 6.82 -14.55
N GLY A 31 -0.26 6.69 -13.58
CA GLY A 31 0.10 6.44 -12.19
C GLY A 31 0.78 5.10 -12.09
N SER A 32 2.10 5.06 -12.32
CA SER A 32 2.93 3.97 -11.82
C SER A 32 2.78 4.01 -10.30
N ALA A 33 2.08 3.02 -9.76
CA ALA A 33 2.17 2.70 -8.34
C ALA A 33 3.65 2.39 -8.06
N SER A 34 4.36 3.42 -7.64
CA SER A 34 5.73 3.31 -7.19
C SER A 34 5.66 2.41 -5.95
N THR A 35 6.09 1.16 -6.07
CA THR A 35 6.46 0.35 -4.92
C THR A 35 7.66 1.03 -4.29
N ALA A 36 7.37 2.10 -3.52
CA ALA A 36 8.38 2.78 -2.75
C ALA A 36 8.98 1.74 -1.82
N SER A 37 10.20 1.34 -2.09
CA SER A 37 11.02 0.59 -1.17
C SER A 37 11.07 1.39 0.12
N VAL A 38 10.50 0.86 1.18
CA VAL A 38 10.56 1.45 2.50
C VAL A 38 12.04 1.55 2.85
N LYS A 39 12.51 2.79 2.97
CA LYS A 39 13.90 3.09 3.30
C LYS A 39 14.02 3.04 4.83
N GLY A 40 13.99 1.84 5.41
CA GLY A 40 14.17 1.63 6.84
C GLY A 40 15.50 0.95 7.14
N ASP A 41 15.92 1.02 8.41
CA ASP A 41 17.10 0.33 8.94
C ASP A 41 16.72 -1.11 9.30
N THR A 42 17.31 -2.08 8.59
CA THR A 42 17.03 -3.51 8.82
C THR A 42 17.60 -4.04 10.14
N VAL A 43 18.65 -3.42 10.67
CA VAL A 43 19.26 -3.82 11.95
C VAL A 43 18.36 -3.39 13.10
N HIS A 44 17.99 -2.12 13.14
CA HIS A 44 17.03 -1.61 14.11
C HIS A 44 15.67 -2.28 13.96
N GLY A 45 15.22 -2.53 12.73
CA GLY A 45 13.98 -3.26 12.45
C GLY A 45 13.98 -4.68 13.01
N LYS A 46 15.13 -5.37 13.02
CA LYS A 46 15.27 -6.66 13.68
C LYS A 46 15.12 -6.57 15.19
N GLU A 47 15.68 -5.55 15.81
CA GLU A 47 15.52 -5.30 17.26
C GLU A 47 14.05 -5.05 17.62
N LEU A 48 13.36 -4.21 16.83
CA LEU A 48 11.93 -3.96 16.99
C LEU A 48 11.08 -5.21 16.77
N TYR A 49 11.49 -6.07 15.81
CA TYR A 49 10.79 -7.32 15.52
C TYR A 49 10.78 -8.29 16.70
N ALA A 50 11.69 -8.19 17.65
CA ALA A 50 11.66 -8.96 18.88
C ALA A 50 10.32 -8.82 19.64
N THR A 51 9.65 -7.67 19.53
CA THR A 51 8.30 -7.45 20.06
C THR A 51 7.25 -8.33 19.38
N CYS A 52 7.45 -8.62 18.09
CA CYS A 52 6.54 -9.46 17.30
C CYS A 52 6.77 -10.95 17.56
N GLU A 53 8.01 -11.35 17.91
CA GLU A 53 8.42 -12.74 18.06
C GLU A 53 7.72 -13.47 19.21
N GLY A 54 7.15 -12.73 20.17
CA GLY A 54 6.32 -13.29 21.23
C GLY A 54 5.09 -14.03 20.69
N CYS A 55 4.58 -13.58 19.54
CA CYS A 55 3.38 -14.16 18.92
C CYS A 55 3.66 -14.73 17.52
N HIS A 56 4.59 -14.16 16.78
CA HIS A 56 4.87 -14.55 15.39
C HIS A 56 6.24 -15.26 15.28
N LYS A 57 6.34 -16.13 14.27
CA LYS A 57 7.62 -16.65 13.80
C LYS A 57 7.77 -16.33 12.32
N LEU A 58 9.00 -16.32 11.81
CA LEU A 58 9.20 -16.09 10.37
C LEU A 58 8.65 -17.25 9.55
N ALA A 59 9.07 -18.49 9.83
CA ALA A 59 8.83 -19.63 8.96
C ALA A 59 7.72 -20.60 9.42
N GLU A 60 7.12 -20.37 10.57
CA GLU A 60 6.07 -21.24 11.13
C GLU A 60 4.92 -20.44 11.79
N ASN A 61 3.74 -21.04 11.85
CA ASN A 61 2.62 -20.51 12.61
C ASN A 61 2.89 -20.70 14.13
N SER A 62 2.46 -19.71 14.90
CA SER A 62 2.50 -19.73 16.37
C SER A 62 1.19 -19.16 16.90
N VAL A 63 1.20 -18.28 17.90
CA VAL A 63 0.02 -17.50 18.33
C VAL A 63 -0.49 -16.62 17.19
N GLY A 64 0.43 -16.07 16.38
CA GLY A 64 0.16 -15.39 15.13
C GLY A 64 0.62 -16.20 13.90
N PRO A 65 0.20 -15.80 12.70
CA PRO A 65 0.62 -16.44 11.46
C PRO A 65 2.09 -16.18 11.16
N MET A 66 2.71 -17.06 10.39
CA MET A 66 4.09 -16.89 9.91
C MET A 66 4.24 -15.69 8.99
N HIS A 67 5.44 -15.10 8.97
CA HIS A 67 5.76 -13.93 8.17
C HIS A 67 6.51 -14.24 6.87
N CYS A 68 7.08 -15.42 6.69
CA CYS A 68 7.63 -15.82 5.38
C CYS A 68 6.52 -15.86 4.32
N GLY A 69 6.80 -15.29 3.15
CA GLY A 69 5.82 -15.13 2.09
C GLY A 69 4.75 -14.07 2.41
N LEU A 70 5.04 -13.10 3.27
CA LEU A 70 4.09 -12.08 3.68
C LEU A 70 3.74 -11.13 2.52
N PHE A 71 4.74 -10.63 1.81
CA PHE A 71 4.53 -9.63 0.75
C PHE A 71 3.87 -10.23 -0.48
N GLY A 72 2.79 -9.59 -0.94
CA GLY A 72 1.94 -10.07 -2.03
C GLY A 72 0.90 -11.11 -1.60
N ARG A 73 0.90 -11.54 -0.34
CA ARG A 73 -0.06 -12.53 0.17
C ARG A 73 -1.38 -11.85 0.59
N PRO A 74 -2.55 -12.39 0.19
CA PRO A 74 -3.83 -11.95 0.74
C PRO A 74 -3.90 -12.20 2.25
N ALA A 75 -4.49 -11.28 2.99
CA ALA A 75 -4.71 -11.43 4.41
C ALA A 75 -5.64 -12.62 4.72
N GLY A 76 -5.41 -13.29 5.84
CA GLY A 76 -6.26 -14.41 6.23
C GLY A 76 -5.99 -15.73 5.50
N THR A 77 -4.87 -15.87 4.75
CA THR A 77 -4.66 -17.02 3.83
C THR A 77 -3.48 -17.93 4.18
N VAL A 78 -2.77 -17.71 5.28
CA VAL A 78 -1.70 -18.65 5.67
C VAL A 78 -2.31 -20.03 5.98
N PRO A 79 -1.86 -21.10 5.33
CA PRO A 79 -2.37 -22.44 5.58
C PRO A 79 -2.18 -22.86 7.04
N GLY A 80 -3.21 -23.50 7.61
CA GLY A 80 -3.16 -24.05 8.97
C GLY A 80 -3.20 -22.99 10.09
N PHE A 81 -3.49 -21.72 9.77
CA PHE A 81 -3.70 -20.67 10.79
C PHE A 81 -5.16 -20.23 10.85
N GLU A 82 -5.71 -20.17 12.06
CA GLU A 82 -7.09 -19.74 12.29
C GLU A 82 -7.22 -18.24 12.48
N TYR A 83 -7.54 -17.54 11.41
CA TYR A 83 -7.79 -16.10 11.41
C TYR A 83 -9.18 -15.73 11.96
N SER A 84 -9.35 -14.47 12.38
CA SER A 84 -10.67 -13.88 12.57
C SER A 84 -11.40 -13.74 11.24
N GLU A 85 -12.73 -13.75 11.27
CA GLU A 85 -13.55 -13.48 10.08
C GLU A 85 -13.26 -12.08 9.50
N ALA A 86 -13.01 -11.09 10.39
CA ALA A 86 -12.64 -9.76 9.97
C ALA A 86 -11.34 -9.73 9.13
N MET A 87 -10.31 -10.51 9.53
CA MET A 87 -9.06 -10.58 8.77
C MET A 87 -9.26 -11.28 7.44
N LYS A 88 -10.03 -12.36 7.39
CA LYS A 88 -10.36 -13.08 6.14
C LYS A 88 -11.16 -12.22 5.17
N ALA A 89 -12.08 -11.41 5.68
CA ALA A 89 -12.95 -10.54 4.89
C ALA A 89 -12.31 -9.18 4.56
N SER A 90 -11.11 -8.88 5.05
CA SER A 90 -10.49 -7.55 4.92
C SER A 90 -10.14 -7.14 3.49
N GLY A 91 -9.95 -8.11 2.59
CA GLY A 91 -9.54 -7.86 1.20
C GLY A 91 -8.12 -7.30 1.05
N ILE A 92 -7.35 -7.26 2.14
CA ILE A 92 -5.98 -6.72 2.13
C ILE A 92 -5.06 -7.68 1.38
N VAL A 93 -4.23 -7.14 0.49
CA VAL A 93 -3.04 -7.82 -0.01
C VAL A 93 -1.84 -7.11 0.60
N TRP A 94 -1.02 -7.86 1.35
CA TRP A 94 0.07 -7.27 2.12
C TRP A 94 1.18 -6.72 1.23
N ASP A 95 1.46 -5.45 1.40
CA ASP A 95 2.62 -4.75 0.89
C ASP A 95 3.19 -3.83 1.98
N ALA A 96 4.25 -3.09 1.67
CA ALA A 96 4.89 -2.21 2.65
C ALA A 96 3.96 -1.09 3.13
N GLN A 97 3.13 -0.55 2.23
CA GLN A 97 2.19 0.51 2.58
C GLN A 97 1.08 -0.01 3.48
N LYS A 98 0.48 -1.16 3.13
CA LYS A 98 -0.58 -1.78 3.94
C LYS A 98 -0.09 -2.21 5.31
N LEU A 99 1.16 -2.65 5.40
CA LEU A 99 1.80 -2.95 6.68
C LEU A 99 2.04 -1.68 7.51
N ASP A 100 2.49 -0.58 6.91
CA ASP A 100 2.66 0.69 7.63
C ASP A 100 1.32 1.16 8.20
N GLU A 101 0.26 1.19 7.38
CA GLU A 101 -1.08 1.56 7.80
C GLU A 101 -1.61 0.65 8.94
N PHE A 102 -1.44 -0.67 8.80
CA PHE A 102 -1.89 -1.67 9.77
C PHE A 102 -1.12 -1.57 11.09
N LEU A 103 0.20 -1.35 11.04
CA LEU A 103 1.06 -1.30 12.22
C LEU A 103 0.93 0.00 13.01
N VAL A 104 0.20 1.00 12.55
CA VAL A 104 -0.20 2.15 13.39
C VAL A 104 -1.12 1.67 14.51
N SER A 105 -2.13 0.89 14.18
CA SER A 105 -3.08 0.30 15.13
C SER A 105 -3.83 -0.87 14.47
N PRO A 106 -3.38 -2.11 14.65
CA PRO A 106 -4.01 -3.28 14.03
C PRO A 106 -5.50 -3.40 14.31
N ILE A 107 -5.94 -3.11 15.53
CA ILE A 107 -7.34 -3.19 15.94
C ILE A 107 -8.20 -2.14 15.23
N ALA A 108 -7.66 -0.93 15.05
CA ALA A 108 -8.38 0.14 14.36
C ALA A 108 -8.44 -0.11 12.85
N TYR A 109 -7.36 -0.64 12.28
CA TYR A 109 -7.27 -0.90 10.84
C TYR A 109 -8.11 -2.09 10.38
N VAL A 110 -8.12 -3.19 11.16
CA VAL A 110 -8.98 -4.35 10.94
C VAL A 110 -9.81 -4.58 12.21
N ASN A 111 -10.94 -3.93 12.30
CA ASN A 111 -11.86 -4.09 13.43
C ASN A 111 -12.33 -5.55 13.52
N GLY A 112 -12.05 -6.19 14.66
CA GLY A 112 -12.31 -7.62 14.87
C GLY A 112 -11.10 -8.53 14.55
N THR A 113 -9.91 -7.98 14.33
CA THR A 113 -8.67 -8.78 14.32
C THR A 113 -8.41 -9.42 15.68
N LYS A 114 -7.76 -10.59 15.67
CA LYS A 114 -7.27 -11.25 16.90
C LYS A 114 -5.90 -10.73 17.34
N MET A 115 -5.23 -9.87 16.55
CA MET A 115 -3.93 -9.30 16.86
C MET A 115 -4.07 -8.18 17.90
N GLY A 116 -3.70 -8.49 19.15
CA GLY A 116 -3.82 -7.58 20.29
C GLY A 116 -2.65 -6.60 20.45
N PHE A 117 -1.86 -6.36 19.41
CA PHE A 117 -0.75 -5.41 19.42
C PHE A 117 -1.26 -3.97 19.36
N ALA A 118 -0.69 -3.10 20.20
CA ALA A 118 -1.12 -1.70 20.26
C ALA A 118 -0.75 -0.88 19.01
N GLY A 119 0.33 -1.27 18.34
CA GLY A 119 0.90 -0.57 17.19
C GLY A 119 2.24 0.08 17.50
N PHE A 120 2.87 0.64 16.48
CA PHE A 120 4.04 1.52 16.60
C PHE A 120 3.62 2.95 16.26
N GLU A 121 3.79 3.87 17.21
CA GLU A 121 3.50 5.29 16.99
C GLU A 121 4.49 5.93 16.01
N SER A 122 5.77 5.57 16.13
CA SER A 122 6.86 6.08 15.31
C SER A 122 6.77 5.55 13.87
N ALA A 123 6.65 6.45 12.89
CA ALA A 123 6.71 6.08 11.48
C ALA A 123 8.08 5.50 11.09
N THR A 124 9.17 5.93 11.75
CA THR A 124 10.51 5.37 11.55
C THR A 124 10.56 3.93 12.00
N ASP A 125 10.04 3.61 13.18
CA ASP A 125 10.04 2.24 13.71
C ASP A 125 9.22 1.30 12.83
N ARG A 126 8.06 1.78 12.31
CA ARG A 126 7.27 1.02 11.34
C ARG A 126 8.05 0.77 10.05
N ALA A 127 8.73 1.80 9.53
CA ALA A 127 9.57 1.67 8.34
C ALA A 127 10.70 0.66 8.55
N ASP A 128 11.33 0.67 9.71
CA ASP A 128 12.46 -0.20 10.04
C ASP A 128 12.02 -1.66 10.19
N VAL A 129 10.93 -1.94 10.93
CA VAL A 129 10.41 -3.31 11.06
C VAL A 129 9.92 -3.86 9.72
N ILE A 130 9.32 -3.03 8.86
CA ILE A 130 8.91 -3.43 7.51
C ILE A 130 10.13 -3.74 6.64
N ALA A 131 11.19 -2.92 6.72
CA ALA A 131 12.44 -3.17 6.00
C ALA A 131 13.09 -4.50 6.43
N TYR A 132 13.11 -4.79 7.73
CA TYR A 132 13.55 -6.08 8.22
C TYR A 132 12.71 -7.23 7.68
N LEU A 133 11.38 -7.13 7.71
CA LEU A 133 10.50 -8.16 7.17
C LEU A 133 10.72 -8.35 5.65
N GLN A 134 10.93 -7.29 4.89
CA GLN A 134 11.27 -7.38 3.47
C GLN A 134 12.61 -8.08 3.24
N HIS A 135 13.61 -7.79 4.08
CA HIS A 135 14.91 -8.47 4.04
C HIS A 135 14.75 -9.96 4.37
N ALA A 136 14.09 -10.28 5.48
CA ALA A 136 13.89 -11.65 5.94
C ALA A 136 13.14 -12.50 4.90
N ASN A 137 12.17 -11.92 4.21
CA ASN A 137 11.41 -12.64 3.16
C ASN A 137 12.23 -12.93 1.90
N LYS A 138 13.37 -12.30 1.72
CA LYS A 138 14.29 -12.53 0.59
C LYS A 138 15.47 -13.42 0.98
N ASP A 139 15.72 -13.60 2.27
CA ASP A 139 16.82 -14.40 2.78
C ASP A 139 16.40 -15.86 2.94
N PRO A 140 16.96 -16.80 2.15
CA PRO A 140 16.60 -18.21 2.23
C PRO A 140 17.02 -18.88 3.54
N ALA A 141 17.93 -18.29 4.31
CA ALA A 141 18.29 -18.77 5.63
C ALA A 141 17.20 -18.45 6.68
N LEU A 142 16.45 -17.39 6.49
CA LEU A 142 15.37 -16.95 7.37
C LEU A 142 13.99 -17.43 6.86
N CYS A 143 13.80 -17.39 5.55
CA CYS A 143 12.59 -17.81 4.88
C CYS A 143 12.91 -18.80 3.76
N PRO A 144 13.10 -20.09 4.07
CA PRO A 144 13.40 -21.09 3.05
C PRO A 144 12.27 -21.21 2.02
N ALA A 145 12.63 -21.41 0.77
CA ALA A 145 11.66 -21.75 -0.28
C ALA A 145 10.93 -23.06 0.09
N LYS A 146 9.63 -23.09 -0.09
CA LYS A 146 8.79 -24.28 0.11
C LYS A 146 8.78 -25.15 -1.13
#